data_fde2a7b39b260c8c63fd54321bfa60ab
#
_entry.id   fde2a7b39b260c8c63fd54321bfa60ab
#
_cell.length_a   1.000
_cell.length_b   1.000
_cell.length_c   1.000
_cell.angle_alpha   90.00
_cell.angle_beta   90.00
_cell.angle_gamma   90.00
#
_symmetry.space_group_name_H-M   'P 1'
#
loop_
_entity.id
_entity.type
_entity.pdbx_description
1 polymer ?
#
loop_
_entity_poly.entity_id
_entity_poly.type
_entity_poly.pdbx_seq_one_letter_code
_entity_poly.pdbx_strand_id
1 'polypeptide(L)'
;MAFNWYSYGQDKAVVGMKADSTVDVIDSFASEGAIYAGGAVERGTDPAKQVKASVTASKCIGIAIFENKVDETPLYPDEYAVPVCTFGDVWVEVGEAVTAGSAVYLSTAGAWGSSTGSAVTGMTYLTSAGAGELAIIRVRK
;
A
#
# COMPACT_ATOMS: atom_id res chain seq x y z
N MET A 1 16.51 -6.71 26.19
CA MET A 1 15.47 -6.25 25.29
C MET A 1 16.01 -5.19 24.37
N ALA A 2 15.72 -5.32 23.11
CA ALA A 2 16.06 -4.26 22.20
C ALA A 2 15.31 -2.99 22.60
N PHE A 3 16.00 -1.87 22.54
CA PHE A 3 15.37 -0.60 22.79
C PHE A 3 14.28 -0.36 21.75
N ASN A 4 13.08 -0.15 22.21
CA ASN A 4 11.97 0.11 21.30
C ASN A 4 11.55 1.58 21.43
N TRP A 5 12.15 2.41 20.60
CA TRP A 5 11.87 3.84 20.66
C TRP A 5 10.44 4.19 20.21
N TYR A 6 9.72 3.25 19.61
CA TYR A 6 8.29 3.45 19.34
C TYR A 6 7.50 3.70 20.61
N SER A 7 8.01 3.24 21.75
CA SER A 7 7.34 3.50 23.02
C SER A 7 7.38 4.97 23.44
N TYR A 8 8.12 5.80 22.73
CA TYR A 8 8.21 7.24 23.04
C TYR A 8 7.17 8.05 22.27
N GLY A 9 5.98 7.53 22.13
CA GLY A 9 4.88 8.29 21.55
C GLY A 9 4.66 8.05 20.08
N GLN A 10 5.45 7.19 19.46
CA GLN A 10 5.19 6.78 18.12
C GLN A 10 4.45 5.44 18.14
N ASP A 11 3.33 5.41 17.50
CA ASP A 11 2.51 4.21 17.42
C ASP A 11 3.17 3.15 16.56
N LYS A 12 2.65 1.93 16.68
CA LYS A 12 3.02 0.86 15.78
C LYS A 12 2.65 1.25 14.35
N ALA A 13 3.30 0.59 13.40
CA ALA A 13 2.99 0.78 12.00
C ALA A 13 1.51 0.53 11.74
N VAL A 14 0.94 1.34 10.86
CA VAL A 14 -0.43 1.18 10.40
C VAL A 14 -0.44 0.95 8.89
N VAL A 15 -1.52 0.37 8.40
CA VAL A 15 -1.69 0.09 6.98
C VAL A 15 -1.58 1.38 6.18
N GLY A 16 -0.76 1.37 5.14
CA GLY A 16 -0.53 2.52 4.29
C GLY A 16 0.50 3.51 4.77
N MET A 17 1.07 3.30 5.95
CA MET A 17 2.11 4.19 6.47
C MET A 17 3.41 3.99 5.70
N LYS A 18 4.12 5.08 5.42
CA LYS A 18 5.47 4.97 4.85
C LYS A 18 6.39 4.31 5.87
N ALA A 19 7.22 3.38 5.39
CA ALA A 19 8.09 2.61 6.27
C ALA A 19 9.31 3.40 6.72
N ASP A 20 9.80 4.30 5.87
CA ASP A 20 10.99 5.09 6.19
C ASP A 20 10.97 6.40 5.40
N SER A 21 12.03 7.19 5.56
CA SER A 21 12.17 8.49 4.92
C SER A 21 13.13 8.44 3.73
N THR A 22 13.35 7.27 3.13
CA THR A 22 14.14 7.18 1.91
C THR A 22 13.44 7.89 0.76
N VAL A 23 14.16 8.08 -0.34
CA VAL A 23 13.62 8.76 -1.52
C VAL A 23 12.33 8.07 -1.94
N ASP A 24 11.27 8.85 -2.09
CA ASP A 24 9.99 8.35 -2.53
C ASP A 24 9.36 9.31 -3.54
N VAL A 25 8.40 8.78 -4.29
CA VAL A 25 7.57 9.57 -5.21
C VAL A 25 6.13 9.31 -4.85
N ILE A 26 5.46 10.36 -4.41
CA ILE A 26 4.06 10.29 -4.02
C ILE A 26 3.29 11.31 -4.85
N ASP A 27 2.36 10.81 -5.65
CA ASP A 27 1.51 11.64 -6.48
C ASP A 27 0.10 11.66 -5.91
N SER A 28 -0.57 12.80 -6.05
CA SER A 28 -1.95 12.95 -5.57
C SER A 28 -2.92 12.79 -6.72
N PHE A 29 -3.94 11.97 -6.50
CA PHE A 29 -5.01 11.73 -7.47
C PHE A 29 -6.35 11.85 -6.79
N ALA A 30 -7.40 12.06 -7.58
CA ALA A 30 -8.78 11.98 -7.09
C ALA A 30 -9.20 10.50 -7.07
N SER A 31 -9.86 10.08 -6.01
CA SER A 31 -10.37 8.72 -5.94
C SER A 31 -11.61 8.54 -6.81
N GLU A 32 -11.67 7.44 -7.52
CA GLU A 32 -12.86 6.98 -8.22
C GLU A 32 -13.39 5.79 -7.42
N GLY A 33 -14.43 6.03 -6.62
CA GLY A 33 -14.90 5.06 -5.64
C GLY A 33 -14.06 5.07 -4.37
N ALA A 34 -14.39 4.20 -3.45
CA ALA A 34 -13.70 4.10 -2.18
C ALA A 34 -12.33 3.45 -2.35
N ILE A 35 -11.31 3.99 -1.68
CA ILE A 35 -9.95 3.45 -1.69
C ILE A 35 -9.47 3.36 -0.24
N TYR A 36 -8.93 2.20 0.14
CA TYR A 36 -8.34 2.01 1.46
C TYR A 36 -6.84 2.29 1.41
N ALA A 37 -6.33 2.96 2.43
CA ALA A 37 -4.90 3.15 2.59
C ALA A 37 -4.20 1.79 2.69
N GLY A 38 -3.05 1.66 2.05
CA GLY A 38 -2.34 0.40 1.96
C GLY A 38 -2.83 -0.50 0.84
N GLY A 39 -3.87 -0.11 0.13
CA GLY A 39 -4.41 -0.88 -0.98
C GLY A 39 -3.73 -0.56 -2.30
N ALA A 40 -3.80 -1.51 -3.23
CA ALA A 40 -3.33 -1.31 -4.61
C ALA A 40 -4.27 -0.37 -5.33
N VAL A 41 -3.72 0.50 -6.16
CA VAL A 41 -4.51 1.42 -6.97
C VAL A 41 -4.10 1.32 -8.43
N GLU A 42 -5.07 1.58 -9.30
CA GLU A 42 -4.85 1.68 -10.74
C GLU A 42 -5.51 2.96 -11.26
N ARG A 43 -5.19 3.33 -12.48
CA ARG A 43 -5.78 4.55 -13.05
C ARG A 43 -7.26 4.38 -13.25
N GLY A 44 -8.00 5.46 -13.00
CA GLY A 44 -9.45 5.49 -13.14
C GLY A 44 -9.91 5.84 -14.55
N THR A 45 -11.19 6.21 -14.67
CA THR A 45 -11.80 6.57 -15.96
C THR A 45 -11.10 7.76 -16.60
N ASP A 46 -10.72 8.77 -15.78
CA ASP A 46 -9.84 9.84 -16.24
C ASP A 46 -8.42 9.49 -15.78
N PRO A 47 -7.62 8.84 -16.63
CA PRO A 47 -6.34 8.29 -16.18
C PRO A 47 -5.31 9.34 -15.78
N ALA A 48 -5.50 10.59 -16.17
CA ALA A 48 -4.59 11.66 -15.80
C ALA A 48 -4.85 12.17 -14.38
N LYS A 49 -6.06 12.00 -13.86
CA LYS A 49 -6.49 12.64 -12.62
C LYS A 49 -7.02 11.68 -11.57
N GLN A 50 -7.47 10.50 -11.98
CA GLN A 50 -8.18 9.58 -11.09
C GLN A 50 -7.46 8.27 -10.90
N VAL A 51 -7.63 7.70 -9.70
CA VAL A 51 -7.22 6.33 -9.39
C VAL A 51 -8.41 5.62 -8.74
N LYS A 52 -8.41 4.30 -8.85
CA LYS A 52 -9.39 3.43 -8.21
C LYS A 52 -8.68 2.23 -7.61
N ALA A 53 -9.37 1.52 -6.71
CA ALA A 53 -8.84 0.30 -6.13
C ALA A 53 -8.52 -0.70 -7.24
N SER A 54 -7.33 -1.29 -7.18
CA SER A 54 -6.89 -2.24 -8.20
C SER A 54 -7.15 -3.67 -7.76
N VAL A 55 -7.68 -4.46 -8.68
CA VAL A 55 -7.81 -5.92 -8.54
C VAL A 55 -7.07 -6.65 -9.66
N THR A 56 -6.29 -5.91 -10.43
CA THR A 56 -5.54 -6.46 -11.57
C THR A 56 -4.07 -6.07 -11.43
N ALA A 57 -3.22 -7.07 -11.23
CA ALA A 57 -1.80 -6.84 -10.97
C ALA A 57 -1.11 -6.04 -12.08
N SER A 58 -1.44 -6.32 -13.34
CA SER A 58 -0.82 -5.64 -14.48
C SER A 58 -1.20 -4.16 -14.59
N LYS A 59 -2.29 -3.74 -13.94
CA LYS A 59 -2.75 -2.36 -13.99
C LYS A 59 -2.36 -1.56 -12.75
N CYS A 60 -1.84 -2.21 -11.72
CA CYS A 60 -1.46 -1.56 -10.48
C CYS A 60 -0.35 -0.55 -10.72
N ILE A 61 -0.56 0.70 -10.31
CA ILE A 61 0.45 1.75 -10.44
C ILE A 61 1.15 2.07 -9.13
N GLY A 62 0.60 1.66 -8.00
CA GLY A 62 1.20 1.97 -6.71
C GLY A 62 0.29 1.60 -5.56
N ILE A 63 0.59 2.16 -4.41
CA ILE A 63 -0.10 1.87 -3.15
C ILE A 63 -0.60 3.17 -2.56
N ALA A 64 -1.87 3.20 -2.14
CA ALA A 64 -2.43 4.36 -1.46
C ALA A 64 -1.79 4.52 -0.08
N ILE A 65 -1.34 5.73 0.24
CA ILE A 65 -0.67 6.04 1.50
C ILE A 65 -1.70 6.47 2.53
N PHE A 66 -1.49 6.06 3.79
CA PHE A 66 -2.29 6.58 4.89
C PHE A 66 -1.88 8.01 5.17
N GLU A 67 -2.85 8.91 5.17
CA GLU A 67 -2.65 10.30 5.52
C GLU A 67 -3.47 10.62 6.74
N ASN A 68 -2.89 11.38 7.65
CA ASN A 68 -3.57 11.78 8.87
C ASN A 68 -4.73 12.71 8.51
N LYS A 69 -5.95 12.22 8.68
CA LYS A 69 -7.16 12.98 8.39
C LYS A 69 -7.91 13.27 9.67
N VAL A 70 -8.87 14.18 9.58
CA VAL A 70 -9.64 14.59 10.75
C VAL A 70 -10.34 13.42 11.44
N ASP A 71 -10.83 12.46 10.66
CA ASP A 71 -11.53 11.29 11.18
C ASP A 71 -10.62 10.09 11.42
N GLU A 72 -9.35 10.20 11.04
CA GLU A 72 -8.32 9.16 11.21
C GLU A 72 -8.70 7.79 10.63
N THR A 73 -9.66 7.73 9.72
CA THR A 73 -10.00 6.47 9.06
C THR A 73 -9.06 6.20 7.90
N PRO A 74 -8.72 4.93 7.63
CA PRO A 74 -7.87 4.58 6.49
C PRO A 74 -8.62 4.56 5.16
N LEU A 75 -9.84 5.08 5.12
CA LEU A 75 -10.67 5.05 3.92
C LEU A 75 -10.70 6.41 3.27
N TYR A 76 -10.48 6.45 1.95
CA TYR A 76 -10.70 7.61 1.11
C TYR A 76 -12.02 7.43 0.38
N PRO A 77 -13.02 8.26 0.69
CA PRO A 77 -14.29 8.21 -0.05
C PRO A 77 -14.11 8.63 -1.50
N ASP A 78 -15.16 8.48 -2.28
CA ASP A 78 -15.18 8.92 -3.68
C ASP A 78 -14.83 10.41 -3.80
N GLU A 79 -14.06 10.75 -4.81
CA GLU A 79 -13.65 12.13 -5.14
C GLU A 79 -12.73 12.81 -4.10
N TYR A 80 -12.08 12.03 -3.23
CA TYR A 80 -11.08 12.56 -2.31
C TYR A 80 -9.69 12.55 -2.94
N ALA A 81 -8.83 13.45 -2.47
CA ALA A 81 -7.42 13.42 -2.83
C ALA A 81 -6.75 12.23 -2.15
N VAL A 82 -6.14 11.36 -2.95
CA VAL A 82 -5.46 10.16 -2.45
C VAL A 82 -3.99 10.26 -2.80
N PRO A 83 -3.09 10.24 -1.79
CA PRO A 83 -1.67 10.15 -2.07
C PRO A 83 -1.32 8.71 -2.46
N VAL A 84 -0.64 8.55 -3.60
CA VAL A 84 -0.25 7.25 -4.14
C VAL A 84 1.26 7.16 -4.22
N CYS A 85 1.84 6.16 -3.56
CA CYS A 85 3.26 5.90 -3.62
C CYS A 85 3.56 5.05 -4.85
N THR A 86 4.32 5.61 -5.79
CA THR A 86 4.78 4.90 -6.97
C THR A 86 6.26 4.51 -6.86
N PHE A 87 6.95 5.03 -5.86
CA PHE A 87 8.36 4.71 -5.58
C PHE A 87 8.58 4.93 -4.09
N GLY A 88 8.87 3.90 -3.34
CA GLY A 88 9.07 4.00 -1.89
C GLY A 88 8.71 2.72 -1.17
N ASP A 89 8.74 2.76 0.14
CA ASP A 89 8.47 1.62 1.01
C ASP A 89 7.22 1.90 1.84
N VAL A 90 6.25 0.98 1.81
CA VAL A 90 4.92 1.20 2.42
C VAL A 90 4.51 -0.03 3.22
N TRP A 91 3.94 0.18 4.40
CA TRP A 91 3.32 -0.88 5.20
C TRP A 91 1.98 -1.28 4.61
N VAL A 92 1.78 -2.58 4.41
CA VAL A 92 0.51 -3.12 3.92
C VAL A 92 0.10 -4.31 4.78
N GLU A 93 -1.21 -4.57 4.83
CA GLU A 93 -1.72 -5.78 5.45
C GLU A 93 -1.76 -6.88 4.39
N VAL A 94 -1.18 -8.04 4.70
CA VAL A 94 -1.14 -9.16 3.76
C VAL A 94 -2.23 -10.17 4.08
N GLY A 95 -2.82 -10.76 3.05
CA GLY A 95 -3.87 -11.75 3.19
C GLY A 95 -3.36 -13.17 3.32
N GLU A 96 -2.08 -13.40 3.07
CA GLU A 96 -1.42 -14.70 3.23
C GLU A 96 0.02 -14.50 3.66
N ALA A 97 0.66 -15.55 4.16
CA ALA A 97 2.03 -15.47 4.63
C ALA A 97 2.97 -15.05 3.50
N VAL A 98 3.87 -14.11 3.79
CA VAL A 98 4.85 -13.60 2.84
C VAL A 98 6.24 -13.69 3.44
N THR A 99 7.24 -13.75 2.56
CA THR A 99 8.64 -13.85 2.96
C THR A 99 9.42 -12.67 2.40
N ALA A 100 10.31 -12.11 3.20
CA ALA A 100 11.19 -11.02 2.78
C ALA A 100 11.93 -11.43 1.51
N GLY A 101 11.97 -10.54 0.52
CA GLY A 101 12.62 -10.78 -0.76
C GLY A 101 11.75 -11.43 -1.81
N SER A 102 10.55 -11.89 -1.47
CA SER A 102 9.66 -12.54 -2.43
C SER A 102 8.89 -11.52 -3.26
N ALA A 103 8.39 -11.99 -4.41
CA ALA A 103 7.54 -11.18 -5.27
C ALA A 103 6.21 -10.87 -4.59
N VAL A 104 5.64 -9.72 -4.91
CA VAL A 104 4.35 -9.29 -4.40
C VAL A 104 3.27 -9.73 -5.37
N TYR A 105 2.25 -10.40 -4.85
CA TYR A 105 1.09 -10.84 -5.61
C TYR A 105 -0.14 -10.04 -5.21
N LEU A 106 -0.99 -9.75 -6.19
CA LEU A 106 -2.27 -9.10 -5.97
C LEU A 106 -3.37 -10.04 -6.44
N SER A 107 -4.29 -10.36 -5.53
CA SER A 107 -5.41 -11.22 -5.85
C SER A 107 -6.53 -10.44 -6.54
N THR A 108 -7.47 -11.17 -7.14
CA THR A 108 -8.64 -10.55 -7.78
C THR A 108 -9.59 -9.91 -6.77
N ALA A 109 -9.40 -10.17 -5.50
CA ALA A 109 -10.12 -9.49 -4.41
C ALA A 109 -9.38 -8.24 -3.91
N GLY A 110 -8.23 -7.92 -4.48
CA GLY A 110 -7.44 -6.77 -4.07
C GLY A 110 -6.55 -7.00 -2.86
N ALA A 111 -6.35 -8.24 -2.46
CA ALA A 111 -5.50 -8.58 -1.31
C ALA A 111 -4.05 -8.80 -1.74
N TRP A 112 -3.13 -8.35 -0.89
CA TRP A 112 -1.69 -8.57 -1.09
C TRP A 112 -1.33 -9.99 -0.61
N GLY A 113 -0.46 -10.65 -1.35
CA GLY A 113 -0.05 -12.01 -1.00
C GLY A 113 1.23 -12.42 -1.67
N SER A 114 1.52 -13.72 -1.65
CA SER A 114 2.75 -14.30 -2.20
C SER A 114 2.50 -15.37 -3.25
N SER A 115 1.27 -15.79 -3.46
CA SER A 115 0.95 -16.86 -4.41
C SER A 115 -0.43 -16.72 -5.05
N THR A 116 -1.40 -16.10 -4.38
CA THR A 116 -2.76 -15.96 -4.89
C THR A 116 -2.86 -14.73 -5.80
N GLY A 117 -3.32 -14.93 -7.00
CA GLY A 117 -3.45 -13.86 -7.99
C GLY A 117 -2.25 -13.84 -8.94
N SER A 118 -1.80 -12.66 -9.28
CA SER A 118 -0.68 -12.46 -10.21
C SER A 118 0.37 -11.54 -9.59
N ALA A 119 1.61 -11.72 -10.01
CA ALA A 119 2.73 -10.90 -9.53
C ALA A 119 2.59 -9.47 -10.04
N VAL A 120 2.89 -8.51 -9.17
CA VAL A 120 2.93 -7.09 -9.52
C VAL A 120 4.37 -6.72 -9.84
N THR A 121 4.61 -6.31 -11.07
CA THR A 121 5.94 -5.89 -11.49
C THR A 121 6.39 -4.66 -10.70
N GLY A 122 7.63 -4.65 -10.27
CA GLY A 122 8.20 -3.51 -9.56
C GLY A 122 7.92 -3.47 -8.09
N MET A 123 7.39 -4.53 -7.51
CA MET A 123 7.14 -4.62 -6.07
C MET A 123 7.80 -5.85 -5.47
N THR A 124 8.36 -5.68 -4.27
CA THR A 124 9.04 -6.75 -3.54
C THR A 124 8.77 -6.57 -2.05
N TYR A 125 8.60 -7.67 -1.33
CA TYR A 125 8.48 -7.59 0.14
C TYR A 125 9.85 -7.37 0.76
N LEU A 126 9.93 -6.44 1.71
CA LEU A 126 11.14 -6.21 2.50
C LEU A 126 11.12 -6.96 3.81
N THR A 127 9.95 -7.34 4.30
CA THR A 127 9.80 -8.03 5.57
C THR A 127 8.90 -9.25 5.39
N SER A 128 9.06 -10.21 6.29
CA SER A 128 8.18 -11.39 6.36
C SER A 128 7.01 -11.09 7.29
N ALA A 129 5.86 -11.70 6.99
CA ALA A 129 4.67 -11.54 7.83
C ALA A 129 3.74 -12.73 7.63
N GLY A 130 2.95 -13.05 8.64
CA GLY A 130 1.87 -14.01 8.52
C GLY A 130 0.59 -13.37 8.00
N ALA A 131 -0.37 -14.20 7.63
CA ALA A 131 -1.66 -13.71 7.13
C ALA A 131 -2.31 -12.77 8.16
N GLY A 132 -2.81 -11.64 7.68
CA GLY A 132 -3.43 -10.62 8.53
C GLY A 132 -2.46 -9.69 9.24
N GLU A 133 -1.17 -9.88 9.05
CA GLU A 133 -0.14 -9.03 9.65
C GLU A 133 0.36 -7.99 8.64
N LEU A 134 1.19 -7.06 9.12
CA LEU A 134 1.75 -6.01 8.29
C LEU A 134 3.11 -6.39 7.74
N ALA A 135 3.33 -6.10 6.48
CA ALA A 135 4.62 -6.25 5.82
C ALA A 135 4.95 -4.98 5.06
N ILE A 136 6.24 -4.76 4.82
CA ILE A 136 6.69 -3.63 4.01
C ILE A 136 6.83 -4.08 2.57
N ILE A 137 6.19 -3.36 1.65
CA ILE A 137 6.39 -3.52 0.21
C ILE A 137 7.27 -2.40 -0.29
N ARG A 138 8.29 -2.75 -1.03
CA ARG A 138 9.11 -1.81 -1.77
C ARG A 138 8.53 -1.63 -3.16
N VAL A 139 8.13 -0.41 -3.49
CA VAL A 139 7.55 -0.06 -4.78
C VAL A 139 8.60 0.62 -5.64
N ARG A 140 8.72 0.18 -6.89
CA ARG A 140 9.65 0.74 -7.89
C ARG A 140 8.95 0.81 -9.23
N LYS A 141 7.86 1.53 -9.31
CA LYS A 141 7.05 1.63 -10.53
C LYS A 141 7.51 2.73 -11.46
#